data_39cb1342e4bf7ed162991df3ccd95382
#
_entry.id   39cb1342e4bf7ed162991df3ccd95382
#
_cell.length_a   1.000
_cell.length_b   1.000
_cell.length_c   1.000
_cell.angle_alpha   90.00
_cell.angle_beta   90.00
_cell.angle_gamma   90.00
#
_symmetry.space_group_name_H-M   'P 1'
#
loop_
_entity.id
_entity.type
_entity.pdbx_description
1 polymer ?
#
loop_
_entity_poly.entity_id
_entity_poly.type
_entity_poly.pdbx_seq_one_letter_code
_entity_poly.pdbx_strand_id
1 'polypeptide(L)'
;MDLNLSGRHALVCGASEGIGRAAAHELALLGADVTVLSRRAEALREVVDALPRAGAQRHGLLVADVADTDGLRAAIEALVSEHPVHALVNNTAGPAGGPVQAAEEAAFLDTFRRHLLANHALVQAVLPGMRAAGWGRIVNVISTSVREPIANLGVSNTIRGAVAGWAKTLSREVAADGITVNNVLPGYTESARLAQILHDRARVAGKSEDDVAAGMRQTVPAGRFAQPQEVAAAIAFLCAPAAGYINGISLAVDGGRMQSI
;
A
#
# COMPACT_ATOMS: atom_id res chain seq x y z
N MET A 1 9.98 19.65 11.60
CA MET A 1 9.97 18.22 11.24
C MET A 1 10.52 18.12 9.82
N ASP A 2 11.51 17.25 9.60
CA ASP A 2 12.07 17.06 8.26
C ASP A 2 11.22 16.05 7.47
N LEU A 3 10.49 16.57 6.49
CA LEU A 3 9.66 15.77 5.57
C LEU A 3 10.20 15.82 4.12
N ASN A 4 11.34 16.47 3.90
CA ASN A 4 11.86 16.70 2.55
C ASN A 4 12.36 15.40 1.91
N LEU A 5 11.84 15.08 0.74
CA LEU A 5 12.23 13.93 -0.09
C LEU A 5 12.93 14.35 -1.39
N SER A 6 13.40 15.60 -1.50
CA SER A 6 14.14 16.06 -2.68
C SER A 6 15.38 15.20 -2.92
N GLY A 7 15.58 14.77 -4.16
CA GLY A 7 16.64 13.83 -4.54
C GLY A 7 16.40 12.38 -4.16
N ARG A 8 15.21 12.05 -3.65
CA ARG A 8 14.77 10.67 -3.40
C ARG A 8 13.80 10.23 -4.48
N HIS A 9 13.87 8.97 -4.86
CA HIS A 9 12.98 8.35 -5.82
C HIS A 9 12.05 7.37 -5.09
N ALA A 10 10.74 7.55 -5.27
CA ALA A 10 9.70 6.71 -4.71
C ALA A 10 9.04 5.85 -5.79
N LEU A 11 8.89 4.54 -5.54
CA LEU A 11 8.06 3.64 -6.32
C LEU A 11 6.76 3.36 -5.58
N VAL A 12 5.63 3.65 -6.21
CA VAL A 12 4.30 3.45 -5.62
C VAL A 12 3.51 2.44 -6.43
N CYS A 13 3.23 1.27 -5.83
CA CYS A 13 2.43 0.23 -6.45
C CYS A 13 0.93 0.49 -6.30
N GLY A 14 0.11 -0.02 -7.24
CA GLY A 14 -1.33 0.15 -7.24
C GLY A 14 -1.76 1.62 -7.27
N ALA A 15 -0.99 2.46 -7.98
CA ALA A 15 -1.10 3.91 -7.93
C ALA A 15 -2.07 4.51 -8.96
N SER A 16 -2.80 3.71 -9.73
CA SER A 16 -3.75 4.23 -10.71
C SER A 16 -5.00 4.89 -10.10
N GLU A 17 -5.29 4.62 -8.81
CA GLU A 17 -6.46 5.17 -8.10
C GLU A 17 -6.30 5.04 -6.57
N GLY A 18 -7.26 5.61 -5.82
CA GLY A 18 -7.40 5.42 -4.37
C GLY A 18 -6.16 5.79 -3.56
N ILE A 19 -5.82 4.94 -2.58
CA ILE A 19 -4.71 5.18 -1.64
C ILE A 19 -3.37 5.30 -2.37
N GLY A 20 -3.11 4.44 -3.38
CA GLY A 20 -1.85 4.48 -4.12
C GLY A 20 -1.66 5.78 -4.90
N ARG A 21 -2.71 6.26 -5.60
CA ARG A 21 -2.69 7.57 -6.30
C ARG A 21 -2.45 8.71 -5.32
N ALA A 22 -3.16 8.70 -4.18
CA ALA A 22 -3.00 9.72 -3.15
C ALA A 22 -1.59 9.68 -2.54
N ALA A 23 -1.02 8.50 -2.28
CA ALA A 23 0.34 8.36 -1.77
C ALA A 23 1.39 8.89 -2.77
N ALA A 24 1.22 8.61 -4.07
CA ALA A 24 2.09 9.17 -5.10
C ALA A 24 2.05 10.70 -5.11
N HIS A 25 0.87 11.29 -4.96
CA HIS A 25 0.69 12.74 -4.87
C HIS A 25 1.37 13.33 -3.63
N GLU A 26 1.17 12.76 -2.44
CA GLU A 26 1.79 13.24 -1.20
C GLU A 26 3.32 13.15 -1.25
N LEU A 27 3.88 12.04 -1.78
CA LEU A 27 5.33 11.89 -1.94
C LEU A 27 5.91 12.92 -2.92
N ALA A 28 5.19 13.22 -4.00
CA ALA A 28 5.58 14.27 -4.94
C ALA A 28 5.54 15.67 -4.30
N LEU A 29 4.53 15.98 -3.47
CA LEU A 29 4.47 17.22 -2.68
C LEU A 29 5.67 17.38 -1.74
N LEU A 30 6.17 16.27 -1.20
CA LEU A 30 7.37 16.28 -0.35
C LEU A 30 8.69 16.36 -1.15
N GLY A 31 8.64 16.47 -2.46
CA GLY A 31 9.81 16.67 -3.32
C GLY A 31 10.39 15.40 -3.96
N ALA A 32 9.80 14.22 -3.76
CA ALA A 32 10.29 12.98 -4.37
C ALA A 32 10.08 12.95 -5.88
N ASP A 33 11.01 12.35 -6.61
CA ASP A 33 10.73 11.74 -7.91
C ASP A 33 9.80 10.54 -7.67
N VAL A 34 8.75 10.39 -8.47
CA VAL A 34 7.77 9.32 -8.24
C VAL A 34 7.57 8.49 -9.50
N THR A 35 7.80 7.19 -9.40
CA THR A 35 7.33 6.21 -10.39
C THR A 35 6.09 5.51 -9.88
N VAL A 36 5.02 5.57 -10.67
CA VAL A 36 3.73 4.92 -10.36
C VAL A 36 3.62 3.59 -11.08
N LEU A 37 3.20 2.52 -10.38
CA LEU A 37 3.09 1.17 -10.93
C LEU A 37 1.66 0.68 -10.88
N SER A 38 1.13 0.23 -12.02
CA SER A 38 -0.09 -0.59 -12.14
C SER A 38 -0.17 -1.23 -13.54
N ARG A 39 -1.26 -1.98 -13.79
CA ARG A 39 -1.53 -2.61 -15.11
C ARG A 39 -2.10 -1.66 -16.15
N ARG A 40 -2.71 -0.54 -15.71
CA ARG A 40 -3.48 0.38 -16.55
C ARG A 40 -2.63 1.55 -17.00
N ALA A 41 -2.00 1.45 -18.17
CA ALA A 41 -1.07 2.47 -18.69
C ALA A 41 -1.70 3.86 -18.79
N GLU A 42 -2.93 3.98 -19.33
CA GLU A 42 -3.60 5.27 -19.48
C GLU A 42 -3.86 5.94 -18.13
N ALA A 43 -4.41 5.19 -17.16
CA ALA A 43 -4.65 5.72 -15.82
C ALA A 43 -3.34 6.14 -15.11
N LEU A 44 -2.21 5.43 -15.38
CA LEU A 44 -0.91 5.85 -14.86
C LEU A 44 -0.41 7.15 -15.51
N ARG A 45 -0.63 7.35 -16.81
CA ARG A 45 -0.29 8.62 -17.50
C ARG A 45 -1.04 9.79 -16.87
N GLU A 46 -2.36 9.66 -16.70
CA GLU A 46 -3.17 10.67 -16.02
C GLU A 46 -2.65 11.00 -14.62
N VAL A 47 -2.21 9.98 -13.87
CA VAL A 47 -1.63 10.21 -12.54
C VAL A 47 -0.32 10.96 -12.65
N VAL A 48 0.61 10.54 -13.51
CA VAL A 48 1.93 11.19 -13.69
C VAL A 48 1.78 12.65 -14.12
N ASP A 49 0.84 12.93 -15.03
CA ASP A 49 0.58 14.29 -15.51
C ASP A 49 0.00 15.19 -14.41
N ALA A 50 -0.75 14.62 -13.46
CA ALA A 50 -1.35 15.32 -12.34
C ALA A 50 -0.43 15.43 -11.10
N LEU A 51 0.73 14.77 -11.08
CA LEU A 51 1.64 14.87 -9.95
C LEU A 51 2.25 16.27 -9.84
N PRO A 52 2.28 16.86 -8.62
CA PRO A 52 2.89 18.18 -8.40
C PRO A 52 4.41 18.14 -8.66
N ARG A 53 4.93 19.21 -9.22
CA ARG A 53 6.36 19.45 -9.44
C ARG A 53 6.74 20.77 -8.81
N ALA A 54 7.45 20.73 -7.70
CA ALA A 54 7.96 21.93 -7.02
C ALA A 54 9.38 22.32 -7.47
N GLY A 55 10.00 21.54 -8.38
CA GLY A 55 11.36 21.73 -8.87
C GLY A 55 11.69 20.87 -10.07
N ALA A 56 12.90 20.32 -10.10
CA ALA A 56 13.40 19.48 -11.19
C ALA A 56 12.94 18.01 -11.09
N GLN A 57 11.84 17.72 -10.37
CA GLN A 57 11.32 16.38 -10.17
C GLN A 57 10.99 15.68 -11.49
N ARG A 58 11.31 14.40 -11.54
CA ARG A 58 11.01 13.52 -12.67
C ARG A 58 10.04 12.44 -12.22
N HIS A 59 8.83 12.48 -12.76
CA HIS A 59 7.84 11.45 -12.50
C HIS A 59 7.75 10.51 -13.70
N GLY A 60 7.57 9.22 -13.41
CA GLY A 60 7.48 8.17 -14.42
C GLY A 60 6.40 7.16 -14.12
N LEU A 61 6.20 6.24 -15.03
CA LEU A 61 5.27 5.12 -14.87
C LEU A 61 5.94 3.80 -15.21
N LEU A 62 5.49 2.73 -14.53
CA LEU A 62 5.90 1.36 -14.79
C LEU A 62 4.65 0.50 -14.97
N VAL A 63 4.44 -0.02 -16.16
CA VAL A 63 3.30 -0.91 -16.43
C VAL A 63 3.70 -2.34 -16.12
N ALA A 64 3.12 -2.91 -15.06
CA ALA A 64 3.38 -4.29 -14.67
C ALA A 64 2.18 -4.90 -13.93
N ASP A 65 2.03 -6.22 -14.02
CA ASP A 65 1.07 -6.99 -13.21
C ASP A 65 1.81 -7.65 -12.03
N VAL A 66 1.41 -7.31 -10.83
CA VAL A 66 1.94 -7.93 -9.60
C VAL A 66 1.63 -9.43 -9.48
N ALA A 67 0.72 -9.96 -10.31
CA ALA A 67 0.47 -11.39 -10.41
C ALA A 67 1.50 -12.13 -11.26
N ASP A 68 2.14 -11.44 -12.18
CA ASP A 68 3.25 -11.92 -12.97
C ASP A 68 4.57 -11.57 -12.28
N THR A 69 5.03 -12.45 -11.40
CA THR A 69 6.22 -12.19 -10.57
C THR A 69 7.50 -12.05 -11.39
N ASP A 70 7.61 -12.79 -12.49
CA ASP A 70 8.82 -12.77 -13.34
C ASP A 70 8.85 -11.49 -14.20
N GLY A 71 7.73 -11.15 -14.84
CA GLY A 71 7.60 -9.90 -15.56
C GLY A 71 7.76 -8.67 -14.64
N LEU A 72 7.22 -8.73 -13.42
CA LEU A 72 7.41 -7.68 -12.41
C LEU A 72 8.89 -7.52 -12.04
N ARG A 73 9.60 -8.65 -11.82
CA ARG A 73 11.03 -8.63 -11.50
C ARG A 73 11.85 -8.00 -12.61
N ALA A 74 11.66 -8.43 -13.85
CA ALA A 74 12.36 -7.86 -15.00
C ALA A 74 12.10 -6.35 -15.15
N ALA A 75 10.85 -5.93 -14.99
CA ALA A 75 10.49 -4.51 -15.11
C ALA A 75 11.12 -3.65 -14.00
N ILE A 76 11.15 -4.12 -12.76
CA ILE A 76 11.75 -3.37 -11.66
C ILE A 76 13.28 -3.37 -11.73
N GLU A 77 13.92 -4.45 -12.16
CA GLU A 77 15.37 -4.52 -12.36
C GLU A 77 15.81 -3.50 -13.43
N ALA A 78 15.06 -3.37 -14.53
CA ALA A 78 15.30 -2.35 -15.53
C ALA A 78 15.19 -0.93 -14.94
N LEU A 79 14.13 -0.66 -14.15
CA LEU A 79 13.94 0.64 -13.50
C LEU A 79 15.10 0.99 -12.56
N VAL A 80 15.48 0.08 -11.66
CA VAL A 80 16.51 0.38 -10.64
C VAL A 80 17.91 0.46 -11.20
N SER A 81 18.18 -0.12 -12.38
CA SER A 81 19.45 0.03 -13.08
C SER A 81 19.70 1.47 -13.57
N GLU A 82 18.64 2.20 -13.90
CA GLU A 82 18.69 3.59 -14.33
C GLU A 82 18.47 4.57 -13.17
N HIS A 83 17.52 4.25 -12.29
CA HIS A 83 17.06 5.13 -11.22
C HIS A 83 16.86 4.35 -9.92
N PRO A 84 17.83 4.36 -8.99
CA PRO A 84 17.69 3.71 -7.69
C PRO A 84 16.43 4.17 -6.96
N VAL A 85 15.69 3.21 -6.40
CA VAL A 85 14.48 3.48 -5.61
C VAL A 85 14.87 3.61 -4.13
N HIS A 86 14.46 4.70 -3.49
CA HIS A 86 14.74 5.02 -2.09
C HIS A 86 13.53 4.79 -1.19
N ALA A 87 12.31 4.99 -1.72
CA ALA A 87 11.07 4.69 -1.01
C ALA A 87 10.21 3.74 -1.83
N LEU A 88 9.72 2.66 -1.22
CA LEU A 88 8.83 1.67 -1.84
C LEU A 88 7.50 1.64 -1.08
N VAL A 89 6.41 1.89 -1.78
CA VAL A 89 5.05 1.74 -1.25
C VAL A 89 4.39 0.53 -1.92
N ASN A 90 4.30 -0.56 -1.19
CA ASN A 90 3.60 -1.76 -1.59
C ASN A 90 2.09 -1.61 -1.33
N ASN A 91 1.33 -1.43 -2.38
CA ASN A 91 -0.13 -1.31 -2.31
C ASN A 91 -0.76 -2.12 -3.45
N THR A 92 -1.63 -3.05 -3.12
CA THR A 92 -2.30 -3.93 -4.08
C THR A 92 -3.78 -4.11 -3.72
N ALA A 93 -4.61 -4.33 -4.73
CA ALA A 93 -6.03 -4.60 -4.53
C ALA A 93 -6.22 -5.93 -3.78
N GLY A 94 -7.13 -5.94 -2.81
CA GLY A 94 -7.45 -7.16 -2.06
C GLY A 94 -8.26 -8.18 -2.87
N PRO A 95 -8.27 -9.46 -2.43
CA PRO A 95 -9.06 -10.51 -3.04
C PRO A 95 -10.57 -10.29 -2.83
N ALA A 96 -11.39 -11.08 -3.49
CA ALA A 96 -12.83 -11.16 -3.23
C ALA A 96 -13.11 -11.48 -1.76
N GLY A 97 -14.21 -10.96 -1.23
CA GLY A 97 -14.69 -11.32 0.12
C GLY A 97 -15.29 -12.73 0.13
N GLY A 98 -15.33 -13.32 1.32
CA GLY A 98 -15.94 -14.62 1.57
C GLY A 98 -15.50 -15.23 2.90
N PRO A 99 -16.27 -16.19 3.46
CA PRO A 99 -15.90 -16.92 4.66
C PRO A 99 -14.70 -17.84 4.36
N VAL A 100 -13.78 -17.95 5.33
CA VAL A 100 -12.53 -18.72 5.16
C VAL A 100 -12.81 -20.22 4.91
N GLN A 101 -13.85 -20.77 5.53
CA GLN A 101 -14.22 -22.19 5.39
C GLN A 101 -14.71 -22.58 3.99
N ALA A 102 -15.10 -21.60 3.17
CA ALA A 102 -15.57 -21.81 1.80
C ALA A 102 -14.58 -21.29 0.75
N ALA A 103 -13.41 -20.85 1.17
CA ALA A 103 -12.41 -20.30 0.26
C ALA A 103 -11.64 -21.43 -0.45
N GLU A 104 -11.58 -21.33 -1.77
CA GLU A 104 -10.79 -22.26 -2.60
C GLU A 104 -9.28 -22.04 -2.40
N GLU A 105 -8.50 -23.12 -2.45
CA GLU A 105 -7.03 -23.06 -2.32
C GLU A 105 -6.41 -22.09 -3.34
N ALA A 106 -6.92 -22.08 -4.56
CA ALA A 106 -6.46 -21.18 -5.62
C ALA A 106 -6.56 -19.70 -5.23
N ALA A 107 -7.58 -19.30 -4.45
CA ALA A 107 -7.73 -17.93 -3.96
C ALA A 107 -6.62 -17.53 -2.96
N PHE A 108 -6.19 -18.48 -2.12
CA PHE A 108 -5.04 -18.25 -1.23
C PHE A 108 -3.74 -18.12 -2.03
N LEU A 109 -3.48 -19.02 -2.97
CA LEU A 109 -2.26 -19.03 -3.78
C LEU A 109 -2.15 -17.76 -4.65
N ASP A 110 -3.23 -17.35 -5.32
CA ASP A 110 -3.24 -16.12 -6.11
C ASP A 110 -3.01 -14.89 -5.23
N THR A 111 -3.70 -14.80 -4.08
CA THR A 111 -3.55 -13.67 -3.16
C THR A 111 -2.15 -13.64 -2.55
N PHE A 112 -1.58 -14.78 -2.17
CA PHE A 112 -0.22 -14.89 -1.67
C PHE A 112 0.80 -14.39 -2.69
N ARG A 113 0.64 -14.82 -3.95
CA ARG A 113 1.49 -14.35 -5.05
C ARG A 113 1.42 -12.85 -5.22
N ARG A 114 0.22 -12.27 -5.32
CA ARG A 114 0.01 -10.83 -5.55
C ARG A 114 0.45 -9.94 -4.39
N HIS A 115 0.36 -10.41 -3.15
CA HIS A 115 0.63 -9.58 -1.99
C HIS A 115 2.00 -9.85 -1.38
N LEU A 116 2.36 -11.12 -1.15
CA LEU A 116 3.61 -11.42 -0.47
C LEU A 116 4.76 -11.63 -1.44
N LEU A 117 4.61 -12.47 -2.46
CA LEU A 117 5.71 -12.74 -3.39
C LEU A 117 6.04 -11.53 -4.27
N ALA A 118 5.03 -10.78 -4.70
CA ALA A 118 5.24 -9.52 -5.43
C ALA A 118 5.99 -8.49 -4.56
N ASN A 119 5.57 -8.28 -3.30
CA ASN A 119 6.27 -7.37 -2.39
C ASN A 119 7.71 -7.83 -2.15
N HIS A 120 7.93 -9.13 -2.01
CA HIS A 120 9.26 -9.69 -1.81
C HIS A 120 10.17 -9.47 -3.03
N ALA A 121 9.66 -9.71 -4.24
CA ALA A 121 10.39 -9.45 -5.48
C ALA A 121 10.78 -7.97 -5.62
N LEU A 122 9.84 -7.06 -5.37
CA LEU A 122 10.09 -5.61 -5.38
C LEU A 122 11.17 -5.23 -4.37
N VAL A 123 11.07 -5.74 -3.13
CA VAL A 123 12.05 -5.47 -2.08
C VAL A 123 13.43 -5.98 -2.48
N GLN A 124 13.54 -7.21 -2.98
CA GLN A 124 14.83 -7.76 -3.43
C GLN A 124 15.52 -6.88 -4.48
N ALA A 125 14.74 -6.32 -5.40
CA ALA A 125 15.27 -5.46 -6.46
C ALA A 125 15.70 -4.07 -5.96
N VAL A 126 15.00 -3.47 -4.98
CA VAL A 126 15.32 -2.12 -4.51
C VAL A 126 16.37 -2.09 -3.39
N LEU A 127 16.50 -3.18 -2.60
CA LEU A 127 17.42 -3.23 -1.45
C LEU A 127 18.87 -2.89 -1.79
N PRO A 128 19.48 -3.36 -2.88
CA PRO A 128 20.87 -3.01 -3.20
C PRO A 128 21.09 -1.49 -3.31
N GLY A 129 20.18 -0.77 -3.99
CA GLY A 129 20.23 0.69 -4.11
C GLY A 129 20.01 1.40 -2.77
N MET A 130 19.07 0.94 -1.95
CA MET A 130 18.83 1.48 -0.61
C MET A 130 20.04 1.30 0.30
N ARG A 131 20.69 0.14 0.26
CA ARG A 131 21.93 -0.14 1.01
C ARG A 131 23.08 0.75 0.57
N ALA A 132 23.29 0.91 -0.73
CA ALA A 132 24.31 1.79 -1.27
C ALA A 132 24.12 3.25 -0.85
N ALA A 133 22.84 3.68 -0.70
CA ALA A 133 22.49 5.01 -0.22
C ALA A 133 22.54 5.15 1.31
N GLY A 134 22.69 4.06 2.09
CA GLY A 134 22.55 4.04 3.55
C GLY A 134 21.16 4.56 4.01
N TRP A 135 20.15 4.46 3.15
CA TRP A 135 18.83 5.01 3.39
C TRP A 135 17.76 4.28 2.58
N GLY A 136 16.68 3.89 3.22
CA GLY A 136 15.53 3.29 2.54
C GLY A 136 14.26 3.36 3.38
N ARG A 137 13.11 3.40 2.71
CA ARG A 137 11.78 3.38 3.33
C ARG A 137 10.90 2.40 2.58
N ILE A 138 10.38 1.42 3.29
CA ILE A 138 9.44 0.43 2.75
C ILE A 138 8.15 0.52 3.56
N VAL A 139 7.05 0.82 2.88
CA VAL A 139 5.73 0.93 3.49
C VAL A 139 4.77 -0.03 2.81
N ASN A 140 4.19 -0.96 3.57
CA ASN A 140 3.19 -1.89 3.06
C ASN A 140 1.80 -1.41 3.47
N VAL A 141 0.91 -1.22 2.51
CA VAL A 141 -0.50 -0.90 2.74
C VAL A 141 -1.25 -2.22 2.88
N ILE A 142 -1.55 -2.60 4.12
CA ILE A 142 -2.24 -3.87 4.39
C ILE A 142 -3.67 -3.65 4.89
N SER A 143 -3.98 -3.88 6.17
CA SER A 143 -5.35 -3.74 6.68
C SER A 143 -5.37 -3.81 8.21
N THR A 144 -6.36 -3.17 8.84
CA THR A 144 -6.68 -3.40 10.26
C THR A 144 -6.97 -4.87 10.59
N SER A 145 -7.32 -5.67 9.58
CA SER A 145 -7.60 -7.10 9.75
C SER A 145 -6.41 -7.94 10.21
N VAL A 146 -5.19 -7.41 10.16
CA VAL A 146 -4.01 -8.11 10.71
C VAL A 146 -3.97 -8.11 12.24
N ARG A 147 -4.71 -7.23 12.88
CA ARG A 147 -4.91 -7.20 14.33
C ARG A 147 -6.28 -7.73 14.74
N GLU A 148 -7.32 -7.33 14.01
CA GLU A 148 -8.71 -7.72 14.26
C GLU A 148 -9.31 -8.31 12.98
N PRO A 149 -9.31 -9.65 12.82
CA PRO A 149 -9.86 -10.30 11.63
C PRO A 149 -11.29 -9.85 11.33
N ILE A 150 -11.51 -9.45 10.08
CA ILE A 150 -12.81 -8.95 9.63
C ILE A 150 -13.63 -10.10 9.07
N ALA A 151 -14.86 -10.25 9.51
CA ALA A 151 -15.79 -11.29 9.04
C ALA A 151 -15.95 -11.21 7.50
N ASN A 152 -16.03 -12.37 6.86
CA ASN A 152 -16.14 -12.51 5.39
C ASN A 152 -14.98 -11.91 4.59
N LEU A 153 -13.78 -11.84 5.18
CA LEU A 153 -12.54 -11.51 4.48
C LEU A 153 -11.46 -12.57 4.73
N GLY A 154 -11.84 -13.86 4.75
CA GLY A 154 -10.99 -14.95 5.19
C GLY A 154 -9.61 -15.00 4.52
N VAL A 155 -9.56 -15.07 3.21
CA VAL A 155 -8.30 -15.09 2.43
C VAL A 155 -7.48 -13.81 2.67
N SER A 156 -8.14 -12.64 2.63
CA SER A 156 -7.48 -11.35 2.86
C SER A 156 -6.86 -11.25 4.25
N ASN A 157 -7.60 -11.64 5.30
CA ASN A 157 -7.10 -11.64 6.69
C ASN A 157 -5.83 -12.47 6.81
N THR A 158 -5.86 -13.69 6.27
CA THR A 158 -4.75 -14.66 6.32
C THR A 158 -3.50 -14.11 5.62
N ILE A 159 -3.64 -13.68 4.38
CA ILE A 159 -2.48 -13.27 3.57
C ILE A 159 -1.91 -11.94 4.05
N ARG A 160 -2.75 -10.98 4.46
CA ARG A 160 -2.26 -9.72 5.03
C ARG A 160 -1.57 -9.93 6.38
N GLY A 161 -2.00 -10.91 7.17
CA GLY A 161 -1.29 -11.37 8.37
C GLY A 161 0.11 -11.91 8.03
N ALA A 162 0.22 -12.72 6.97
CA ALA A 162 1.52 -13.21 6.49
C ALA A 162 2.43 -12.05 6.04
N VAL A 163 1.91 -11.05 5.33
CA VAL A 163 2.68 -9.86 4.96
C VAL A 163 3.15 -9.08 6.19
N ALA A 164 2.33 -8.96 7.24
CA ALA A 164 2.72 -8.28 8.48
C ALA A 164 3.89 -9.01 9.19
N GLY A 165 3.84 -10.33 9.28
CA GLY A 165 4.92 -11.16 9.83
C GLY A 165 6.21 -11.03 9.02
N TRP A 166 6.12 -11.14 7.69
CA TRP A 166 7.23 -10.95 6.78
C TRP A 166 7.86 -9.55 6.91
N ALA A 167 7.03 -8.50 6.93
CA ALA A 167 7.52 -7.13 7.07
C ALA A 167 8.24 -6.91 8.41
N LYS A 168 7.73 -7.48 9.51
CA LYS A 168 8.38 -7.40 10.82
C LYS A 168 9.73 -8.09 10.83
N THR A 169 9.86 -9.26 10.20
CA THR A 169 11.14 -9.97 10.07
C THR A 169 12.12 -9.12 9.28
N LEU A 170 11.73 -8.67 8.09
CA LEU A 170 12.57 -7.84 7.22
C LEU A 170 13.04 -6.56 7.92
N SER A 171 12.15 -5.90 8.70
CA SER A 171 12.50 -4.66 9.40
C SER A 171 13.70 -4.79 10.34
N ARG A 172 13.90 -5.96 10.91
CA ARG A 172 15.04 -6.25 11.80
C ARG A 172 16.32 -6.55 11.04
N GLU A 173 16.17 -7.19 9.87
CA GLU A 173 17.32 -7.61 9.04
C GLU A 173 18.00 -6.43 8.34
N VAL A 174 17.22 -5.37 7.98
CA VAL A 174 17.73 -4.23 7.21
C VAL A 174 17.91 -2.94 8.01
N ALA A 175 17.61 -2.96 9.31
CA ALA A 175 17.66 -1.75 10.15
C ALA A 175 19.06 -1.13 10.21
N ALA A 176 20.11 -1.95 10.29
CA ALA A 176 21.49 -1.50 10.33
C ALA A 176 21.94 -0.81 9.02
N ASP A 177 21.24 -1.07 7.93
CA ASP A 177 21.49 -0.44 6.61
C ASP A 177 20.81 0.95 6.49
N GLY A 178 20.20 1.50 7.56
CA GLY A 178 19.45 2.74 7.54
C GLY A 178 18.06 2.63 6.87
N ILE A 179 17.54 1.40 6.73
CA ILE A 179 16.29 1.09 6.05
C ILE A 179 15.20 0.78 7.07
N THR A 180 14.03 1.41 6.94
CA THR A 180 12.85 1.09 7.75
C THR A 180 11.79 0.36 6.93
N VAL A 181 11.10 -0.58 7.61
CA VAL A 181 9.98 -1.33 7.00
C VAL A 181 8.77 -1.23 7.93
N ASN A 182 7.71 -0.58 7.48
CA ASN A 182 6.50 -0.35 8.26
C ASN A 182 5.25 -0.75 7.48
N ASN A 183 4.17 -1.01 8.22
CA ASN A 183 2.87 -1.26 7.64
C ASN A 183 1.91 -0.13 7.99
N VAL A 184 1.06 0.27 7.04
CA VAL A 184 -0.11 1.10 7.28
C VAL A 184 -1.34 0.20 7.22
N LEU A 185 -2.23 0.35 8.20
CA LEU A 185 -3.46 -0.42 8.36
C LEU A 185 -4.66 0.51 8.09
N PRO A 186 -5.11 0.66 6.85
CA PRO A 186 -6.29 1.45 6.55
C PRO A 186 -7.55 0.85 7.17
N GLY A 187 -8.42 1.72 7.71
CA GLY A 187 -9.82 1.42 7.95
C GLY A 187 -10.65 1.47 6.66
N TYR A 188 -11.95 1.76 6.80
CA TYR A 188 -12.81 1.99 5.65
C TYR A 188 -12.42 3.30 4.97
N THR A 189 -11.85 3.19 3.77
CA THR A 189 -11.35 4.33 2.99
C THR A 189 -12.14 4.43 1.69
N GLU A 190 -12.61 5.63 1.34
CA GLU A 190 -13.34 5.90 0.12
C GLU A 190 -12.50 5.54 -1.11
N SER A 191 -12.96 4.56 -1.86
CA SER A 191 -12.26 3.98 -3.01
C SER A 191 -13.20 3.07 -3.80
N ALA A 192 -12.82 2.70 -5.02
CA ALA A 192 -13.53 1.68 -5.79
C ALA A 192 -13.65 0.35 -5.02
N ARG A 193 -12.66 0.02 -4.18
CA ARG A 193 -12.72 -1.17 -3.33
C ARG A 193 -13.82 -1.08 -2.27
N LEU A 194 -14.01 0.07 -1.64
CA LEU A 194 -15.08 0.26 -0.66
C LEU A 194 -16.44 0.18 -1.35
N ALA A 195 -16.61 0.81 -2.51
CA ALA A 195 -17.83 0.73 -3.30
C ALA A 195 -18.20 -0.73 -3.63
N GLN A 196 -17.22 -1.54 -4.06
CA GLN A 196 -17.45 -2.97 -4.29
C GLN A 196 -17.87 -3.71 -3.02
N ILE A 197 -17.25 -3.42 -1.86
CA ILE A 197 -17.62 -4.04 -0.58
C ILE A 197 -19.05 -3.66 -0.18
N LEU A 198 -19.44 -2.40 -0.36
CA LEU A 198 -20.80 -1.93 -0.09
C LEU A 198 -21.82 -2.64 -0.98
N HIS A 199 -21.54 -2.72 -2.28
CA HIS A 199 -22.38 -3.44 -3.24
C HIS A 199 -22.56 -4.92 -2.87
N ASP A 200 -21.46 -5.63 -2.60
CA ASP A 200 -21.50 -7.06 -2.24
C ASP A 200 -22.28 -7.30 -0.95
N ARG A 201 -22.06 -6.46 0.07
CA ARG A 201 -22.77 -6.56 1.35
C ARG A 201 -24.26 -6.23 1.22
N ALA A 202 -24.61 -5.21 0.43
CA ALA A 202 -25.99 -4.83 0.16
C ALA A 202 -26.75 -5.99 -0.48
N ARG A 203 -26.16 -6.60 -1.52
CA ARG A 203 -26.71 -7.78 -2.21
C ARG A 203 -26.93 -8.96 -1.25
N VAL A 204 -25.95 -9.28 -0.40
CA VAL A 204 -26.05 -10.42 0.55
C VAL A 204 -27.07 -10.13 1.66
N ALA A 205 -27.17 -8.89 2.11
CA ALA A 205 -28.08 -8.50 3.19
C ALA A 205 -29.52 -8.16 2.74
N GLY A 206 -29.75 -8.04 1.43
CA GLY A 206 -31.03 -7.57 0.87
C GLY A 206 -31.36 -6.12 1.27
N LYS A 207 -30.33 -5.26 1.42
CA LYS A 207 -30.45 -3.86 1.86
C LYS A 207 -29.93 -2.92 0.78
N SER A 208 -30.20 -1.62 0.93
CA SER A 208 -29.57 -0.61 0.09
C SER A 208 -28.09 -0.43 0.42
N GLU A 209 -27.28 0.04 -0.53
CA GLU A 209 -25.87 0.37 -0.29
C GLU A 209 -25.75 1.49 0.76
N ASP A 210 -26.67 2.44 0.78
CA ASP A 210 -26.71 3.54 1.76
C ASP A 210 -26.95 3.04 3.19
N ASP A 211 -27.86 2.07 3.39
CA ASP A 211 -28.11 1.47 4.71
C ASP A 211 -26.88 0.72 5.20
N VAL A 212 -26.23 -0.03 4.30
CA VAL A 212 -24.98 -0.75 4.62
C VAL A 212 -23.87 0.24 4.96
N ALA A 213 -23.72 1.30 4.18
CA ALA A 213 -22.72 2.34 4.42
C ALA A 213 -22.99 3.07 5.75
N ALA A 214 -24.26 3.38 6.06
CA ALA A 214 -24.63 4.00 7.33
C ALA A 214 -24.27 3.08 8.52
N GLY A 215 -24.60 1.80 8.45
CA GLY A 215 -24.23 0.82 9.46
C GLY A 215 -22.71 0.68 9.61
N MET A 216 -21.97 0.69 8.52
CA MET A 216 -20.49 0.63 8.57
C MET A 216 -19.91 1.89 9.20
N ARG A 217 -20.40 3.09 8.87
CA ARG A 217 -19.94 4.36 9.49
C ARG A 217 -20.18 4.37 11.00
N GLN A 218 -21.28 3.81 11.50
CA GLN A 218 -21.57 3.69 12.94
C GLN A 218 -20.53 2.84 13.69
N THR A 219 -19.81 1.94 13.01
CA THR A 219 -18.73 1.15 13.64
C THR A 219 -17.41 1.91 13.73
N VAL A 220 -17.32 3.11 13.17
CA VAL A 220 -16.14 3.96 13.21
C VAL A 220 -16.39 5.10 14.18
N PRO A 221 -15.61 5.27 15.27
CA PRO A 221 -15.79 6.37 16.21
C PRO A 221 -15.76 7.76 15.57
N ALA A 222 -14.95 7.95 14.50
CA ALA A 222 -14.94 9.19 13.73
C ALA A 222 -16.24 9.43 12.91
N GLY A 223 -17.18 8.48 12.85
CA GLY A 223 -18.48 8.60 12.20
C GLY A 223 -18.47 8.67 10.67
N ARG A 224 -17.32 8.45 10.03
CA ARG A 224 -17.14 8.56 8.56
C ARG A 224 -16.13 7.57 8.02
N PHE A 225 -16.11 7.43 6.71
CA PHE A 225 -15.01 6.79 6.02
C PHE A 225 -13.83 7.75 5.88
N ALA A 226 -12.61 7.22 5.81
CA ALA A 226 -11.41 8.00 5.54
C ALA A 226 -11.36 8.42 4.06
N GLN A 227 -10.80 9.57 3.80
CA GLN A 227 -10.37 9.94 2.45
C GLN A 227 -9.03 9.27 2.14
N PRO A 228 -8.75 8.89 0.88
CA PRO A 228 -7.47 8.31 0.50
C PRO A 228 -6.26 9.14 0.93
N GLN A 229 -6.38 10.47 0.92
CA GLN A 229 -5.35 11.41 1.34
C GLN A 229 -4.97 11.28 2.81
N GLU A 230 -5.92 10.92 3.69
CA GLU A 230 -5.64 10.74 5.12
C GLU A 230 -4.74 9.51 5.36
N VAL A 231 -4.95 8.44 4.59
CA VAL A 231 -4.06 7.26 4.60
C VAL A 231 -2.72 7.58 3.95
N ALA A 232 -2.75 8.33 2.84
CA ALA A 232 -1.55 8.73 2.10
C ALA A 232 -0.62 9.63 2.93
N ALA A 233 -1.16 10.52 3.75
CA ALA A 233 -0.37 11.36 4.67
C ALA A 233 0.45 10.51 5.65
N ALA A 234 -0.13 9.44 6.20
CA ALA A 234 0.60 8.51 7.07
C ALA A 234 1.68 7.74 6.30
N ILE A 235 1.41 7.33 5.07
CA ILE A 235 2.40 6.68 4.19
C ILE A 235 3.56 7.64 3.91
N ALA A 236 3.27 8.88 3.51
CA ALA A 236 4.27 9.90 3.20
C ALA A 236 5.13 10.25 4.42
N PHE A 237 4.52 10.37 5.60
CA PHE A 237 5.24 10.55 6.86
C PHE A 237 6.22 9.40 7.13
N LEU A 238 5.79 8.13 6.98
CA LEU A 238 6.66 6.98 7.20
C LEU A 238 7.78 6.87 6.16
N CYS A 239 7.61 7.48 4.98
CA CYS A 239 8.66 7.60 3.97
C CYS A 239 9.62 8.75 4.23
N ALA A 240 9.31 9.70 5.11
CA ALA A 240 10.10 10.89 5.35
C ALA A 240 11.32 10.63 6.28
N PRO A 241 12.35 11.52 6.25
CA PRO A 241 13.47 11.47 7.19
C PRO A 241 13.03 11.50 8.66
N ALA A 242 12.01 12.30 9.00
CA ALA A 242 11.46 12.41 10.35
C ALA A 242 10.99 11.07 10.96
N ALA A 243 10.63 10.09 10.14
CA ALA A 243 10.22 8.76 10.58
C ALA A 243 11.39 7.76 10.67
N GLY A 244 12.63 8.19 10.56
CA GLY A 244 13.82 7.33 10.45
C GLY A 244 14.05 6.38 11.63
N TYR A 245 13.45 6.63 12.80
CA TYR A 245 13.54 5.73 13.96
C TYR A 245 12.25 4.90 14.19
N ILE A 246 11.26 5.05 13.31
CA ILE A 246 10.03 4.26 13.32
C ILE A 246 10.23 3.05 12.41
N ASN A 247 10.37 1.85 13.00
CA ASN A 247 10.70 0.65 12.26
C ASN A 247 9.95 -0.59 12.79
N GLY A 248 9.36 -1.36 11.89
CA GLY A 248 8.68 -2.61 12.18
C GLY A 248 7.32 -2.42 12.88
N ILE A 249 6.66 -1.26 12.71
CA ILE A 249 5.34 -1.00 13.26
C ILE A 249 4.23 -1.33 12.25
N SER A 250 3.03 -1.47 12.80
CA SER A 250 1.77 -1.51 12.03
C SER A 250 0.91 -0.35 12.51
N LEU A 251 0.90 0.75 11.76
CA LEU A 251 0.21 1.99 12.08
C LEU A 251 -1.24 1.96 11.56
N ALA A 252 -2.19 2.04 12.47
CA ALA A 252 -3.59 2.14 12.11
C ALA A 252 -3.96 3.55 11.64
N VAL A 253 -4.75 3.63 10.56
CA VAL A 253 -5.37 4.85 10.05
C VAL A 253 -6.84 4.50 9.77
N ASP A 254 -7.64 4.46 10.83
CA ASP A 254 -8.96 3.82 10.81
C ASP A 254 -10.09 4.57 11.54
N GLY A 255 -9.84 5.80 11.96
CA GLY A 255 -10.81 6.63 12.67
C GLY A 255 -11.20 6.09 14.05
N GLY A 256 -10.33 5.29 14.67
CA GLY A 256 -10.55 4.67 15.98
C GLY A 256 -11.39 3.39 15.94
N ARG A 257 -11.53 2.76 14.75
CA ARG A 257 -12.39 1.59 14.57
C ARG A 257 -11.88 0.35 15.31
N MET A 258 -10.57 0.12 15.32
CA MET A 258 -10.00 -1.00 16.08
C MET A 258 -10.17 -0.76 17.59
N GLN A 259 -10.42 -1.85 18.33
CA GLN A 259 -10.54 -1.84 19.79
C GLN A 259 -9.26 -2.32 20.48
N SER A 260 -8.35 -2.96 19.72
CA SER A 260 -7.04 -3.40 20.21
C SER A 260 -6.05 -2.24 20.27
N ILE A 261 -5.19 -2.23 21.28
CA ILE A 261 -4.10 -1.27 21.51
C ILE A 261 -2.77 -1.76 20.92
#